data_4fb0f097673a5f49a8aa1e3bd67087fd
#
_entry.id   4fb0f097673a5f49a8aa1e3bd67087fd
#
_cell.length_a   1.000
_cell.length_b   1.000
_cell.length_c   1.000
_cell.angle_alpha   90.00
_cell.angle_beta   90.00
_cell.angle_gamma   90.00
#
_symmetry.space_group_name_H-M   'P 1'
#
loop_
_entity.id
_entity.type
_entity.pdbx_description
1 polymer ?
#
loop_
_entity_poly.entity_id
_entity_poly.type
_entity_poly.pdbx_seq_one_letter_code
_entity_poly.pdbx_strand_id
1 'polypeptide(L)'
;ITPRSRIVRVKINGLFWGLFWEFEPWGKATLDQHNIASGSLFAESDDYPFVIARYLWKNLDQWKKYDTGFTNPDDENDFSHMADLLWFINHADEKTFNREVYNYVNFDNVVAWATHMTIMDSYHQDFFQNGRLLYNNMTGKFSMIPWDAITELSSRINGRYRGSKIFANHPLLIRLFNEERFYKAYTKKVGNFTRHLEKELNDIFSNLYLTNDLVCAATDTPFYQNLTNGDLFRLGRIKQLIWASRWR
;
A
#
# COMPACT_ATOMS: atom_id res chain seq x y z
N ILE A 1 -5.36 2.23 6.30
CA ILE A 1 -5.95 3.45 5.72
C ILE A 1 -5.72 3.37 4.22
N THR A 2 -6.78 3.45 3.44
CA THR A 2 -6.72 3.50 1.98
C THR A 2 -7.76 4.50 1.51
N PRO A 3 -7.47 5.35 0.51
CA PRO A 3 -8.46 6.22 -0.09
C PRO A 3 -9.64 5.39 -0.61
N ARG A 4 -10.84 5.89 -0.48
CA ARG A 4 -11.99 5.26 -1.11
C ARG A 4 -11.91 5.42 -2.61
N SER A 5 -12.34 4.40 -3.31
CA SER A 5 -12.47 4.46 -4.76
C SER A 5 -13.78 3.84 -5.20
N ARG A 6 -14.32 4.34 -6.29
CA ARG A 6 -15.53 3.79 -6.91
C ARG A 6 -15.51 4.00 -8.41
N ILE A 7 -16.25 3.16 -9.12
CA ILE A 7 -16.53 3.38 -10.54
C ILE A 7 -17.67 4.38 -10.66
N VAL A 8 -17.47 5.42 -11.45
CA VAL A 8 -18.45 6.47 -11.71
C VAL A 8 -18.77 6.57 -13.20
N ARG A 9 -20.03 6.86 -13.49
CA ARG A 9 -20.47 7.15 -14.85
C ARG A 9 -20.33 8.62 -15.14
N VAL A 10 -19.42 8.98 -16.05
CA VAL A 10 -19.15 10.38 -16.39
C VAL A 10 -19.99 10.78 -17.60
N LYS A 11 -20.65 11.96 -17.47
CA LYS A 11 -21.33 12.65 -18.56
C LYS A 11 -20.78 14.06 -18.68
N ILE A 12 -20.49 14.49 -19.91
CA ILE A 12 -20.07 15.86 -20.23
C ILE A 12 -21.10 16.42 -21.18
N ASN A 13 -21.69 17.55 -20.80
CA ASN A 13 -22.77 18.19 -21.56
C ASN A 13 -23.95 17.25 -21.90
N GLY A 14 -24.26 16.34 -20.96
CA GLY A 14 -25.32 15.35 -21.13
C GLY A 14 -24.94 14.11 -21.91
N LEU A 15 -23.81 14.10 -22.60
CA LEU A 15 -23.31 12.95 -23.36
C LEU A 15 -22.52 12.00 -22.45
N PHE A 16 -22.75 10.71 -22.60
CA PHE A 16 -21.99 9.68 -21.87
C PHE A 16 -20.55 9.60 -22.39
N TRP A 17 -19.58 9.84 -21.49
CA TRP A 17 -18.15 9.81 -21.81
C TRP A 17 -17.49 8.49 -21.45
N GLY A 18 -18.04 7.75 -20.50
CA GLY A 18 -17.49 6.47 -20.09
C GLY A 18 -17.62 6.21 -18.59
N LEU A 19 -16.98 5.12 -18.18
CA LEU A 19 -16.81 4.75 -16.78
C LEU A 19 -15.39 5.12 -16.36
N PHE A 20 -15.27 5.77 -15.21
CA PHE A 20 -14.01 6.25 -14.65
C PHE A 20 -13.87 5.75 -13.23
N TRP A 21 -12.63 5.55 -12.80
CA TRP A 21 -12.31 5.40 -11.39
C TRP A 21 -12.27 6.78 -10.74
N GLU A 22 -13.13 6.99 -9.76
CA GLU A 22 -13.05 8.12 -8.86
C GLU A 22 -12.26 7.70 -7.64
N PHE A 23 -11.22 8.46 -7.32
CA PHE A 23 -10.42 8.28 -6.11
C PHE A 23 -10.59 9.46 -5.19
N GLU A 24 -10.66 9.18 -3.90
CA GLU A 24 -10.60 10.20 -2.89
C GLU A 24 -9.22 10.88 -2.91
N PRO A 25 -9.16 12.22 -2.97
CA PRO A 25 -7.89 12.93 -2.94
C PRO A 25 -7.21 12.76 -1.59
N TRP A 26 -5.90 12.61 -1.60
CA TRP A 26 -5.09 12.62 -0.39
C TRP A 26 -5.15 13.99 0.28
N GLY A 27 -5.39 14.03 1.60
CA GLY A 27 -5.48 15.27 2.34
C GLY A 27 -6.45 15.16 3.52
N LYS A 28 -7.02 16.30 3.92
CA LYS A 28 -7.95 16.37 5.05
C LYS A 28 -9.14 15.41 4.91
N ALA A 29 -9.72 15.28 3.72
CA ALA A 29 -10.83 14.38 3.48
C ALA A 29 -10.50 12.93 3.84
N THR A 30 -9.29 12.46 3.54
CA THR A 30 -8.82 11.12 3.93
C THR A 30 -8.76 10.97 5.44
N LEU A 31 -8.27 11.99 6.17
CA LEU A 31 -8.22 11.95 7.63
C LEU A 31 -9.62 11.89 8.24
N ASP A 32 -10.50 12.77 7.79
CA ASP A 32 -11.90 12.85 8.28
C ASP A 32 -12.63 11.52 8.07
N GLN A 33 -12.44 10.91 6.90
CA GLN A 33 -13.07 9.65 6.53
C GLN A 33 -12.63 8.47 7.40
N HIS A 34 -11.40 8.49 7.86
CA HIS A 34 -10.83 7.47 8.74
C HIS A 34 -10.93 7.84 10.22
N ASN A 35 -11.70 8.89 10.57
CA ASN A 35 -11.88 9.41 11.93
C ASN A 35 -10.55 9.76 12.60
N ILE A 36 -9.61 10.32 11.83
CA ILE A 36 -8.31 10.79 12.34
C ILE A 36 -8.42 12.31 12.54
N ALA A 37 -8.51 12.72 13.79
CA ALA A 37 -8.75 14.11 14.14
C ALA A 37 -7.61 15.05 13.72
N SER A 38 -6.37 14.56 13.73
CA SER A 38 -5.19 15.35 13.37
C SER A 38 -4.05 14.44 12.92
N GLY A 39 -3.37 14.83 11.85
CA GLY A 39 -2.23 14.08 11.32
C GLY A 39 -1.63 14.70 10.09
N SER A 40 -0.48 14.19 9.69
CA SER A 40 0.23 14.61 8.49
C SER A 40 0.36 13.43 7.53
N LEU A 41 0.04 13.66 6.26
CA LEU A 41 0.22 12.70 5.18
C LEU A 41 1.52 13.01 4.45
N PHE A 42 2.42 12.04 4.40
CA PHE A 42 3.70 12.13 3.71
C PHE A 42 3.73 11.23 2.49
N ALA A 43 4.34 11.73 1.43
CA ALA A 43 4.59 10.99 0.21
C ALA A 43 5.96 11.34 -0.37
N GLU A 44 6.42 10.56 -1.34
CA GLU A 44 7.57 10.98 -2.14
C GLU A 44 7.29 12.29 -2.87
N SER A 45 8.31 13.13 -3.02
CA SER A 45 8.23 14.37 -3.79
C SER A 45 8.20 14.08 -5.29
N ASP A 46 7.39 14.85 -6.02
CA ASP A 46 7.33 14.78 -7.49
C ASP A 46 8.50 15.52 -8.16
N ASP A 47 9.28 16.27 -7.37
CA ASP A 47 10.35 17.16 -7.89
C ASP A 47 11.59 16.41 -8.37
N TYR A 48 11.68 15.12 -8.06
CA TYR A 48 12.83 14.30 -8.45
C TYR A 48 12.52 13.49 -9.72
N PRO A 49 13.32 13.65 -10.79
CA PRO A 49 13.12 12.86 -12.00
C PRO A 49 13.36 11.37 -11.73
N PHE A 50 12.54 10.54 -12.35
CA PHE A 50 12.49 9.07 -12.19
C PHE A 50 13.85 8.36 -12.37
N VAL A 51 14.83 9.04 -12.98
CA VAL A 51 16.14 8.47 -13.37
C VAL A 51 17.20 8.57 -12.28
N ILE A 52 16.96 9.41 -11.25
CA ILE A 52 17.91 9.53 -10.15
C ILE A 52 17.50 8.51 -9.09
N ALA A 53 18.41 7.62 -8.73
CA ALA A 53 18.19 6.64 -7.66
C ALA A 53 17.70 7.36 -6.41
N ARG A 54 16.40 7.26 -6.16
CA ARG A 54 15.76 7.88 -5.00
C ARG A 54 16.07 7.01 -3.79
N TYR A 55 16.81 7.54 -2.87
CA TYR A 55 17.02 6.91 -1.57
C TYR A 55 16.01 7.48 -0.58
N LEU A 56 14.70 7.31 -0.90
CA LEU A 56 13.58 7.88 -0.19
C LEU A 56 13.70 7.71 1.34
N TRP A 57 14.06 6.53 1.80
CA TRP A 57 14.18 6.22 3.22
C TRP A 57 15.48 6.71 3.87
N LYS A 58 16.37 7.37 3.12
CA LYS A 58 17.60 8.02 3.65
C LYS A 58 17.53 9.53 3.61
N ASN A 59 16.74 10.10 2.72
CA ASN A 59 16.79 11.53 2.41
C ASN A 59 15.44 12.18 2.71
N LEU A 60 15.44 13.10 3.65
CA LEU A 60 14.24 13.85 4.06
C LEU A 60 13.70 14.73 2.92
N ASP A 61 14.57 15.31 2.11
CA ASP A 61 14.25 16.20 0.99
C ASP A 61 13.44 15.50 -0.13
N GLN A 62 13.42 14.18 -0.13
CA GLN A 62 12.62 13.38 -1.09
C GLN A 62 11.17 13.17 -0.64
N TRP A 63 10.80 13.69 0.53
CA TRP A 63 9.44 13.61 1.04
C TRP A 63 8.72 14.94 0.92
N LYS A 64 7.43 14.89 0.65
CA LYS A 64 6.52 16.04 0.72
C LYS A 64 5.38 15.74 1.68
N LYS A 65 4.78 16.79 2.25
CA LYS A 65 3.52 16.71 2.99
C LYS A 65 2.36 17.08 2.09
N TYR A 66 1.25 16.35 2.22
CA TYR A 66 -0.02 16.76 1.65
C TYR A 66 -0.75 17.69 2.62
N ASP A 67 -1.44 18.66 2.07
CA ASP A 67 -2.33 19.53 2.85
C ASP A 67 -3.44 18.69 3.51
N THR A 68 -3.44 18.71 4.83
CA THR A 68 -4.45 18.06 5.68
C THR A 68 -5.28 19.09 6.45
N GLY A 69 -5.31 20.33 5.97
CA GLY A 69 -5.96 21.46 6.64
C GLY A 69 -5.00 22.13 7.64
N PHE A 70 -3.80 22.49 7.18
CA PHE A 70 -2.83 23.23 8.01
C PHE A 70 -3.47 24.49 8.57
N THR A 71 -3.38 24.65 9.87
CA THR A 71 -3.85 25.87 10.57
C THR A 71 -2.75 26.92 10.70
N ASN A 72 -1.50 26.48 10.52
CA ASN A 72 -0.31 27.32 10.59
C ASN A 72 0.57 27.05 9.37
N PRO A 73 1.09 28.09 8.65
CA PRO A 73 2.05 27.90 7.56
C PRO A 73 3.31 27.12 7.95
N ASP A 74 3.72 27.18 9.21
CA ASP A 74 4.87 26.42 9.70
C ASP A 74 4.61 24.91 9.69
N ASP A 75 3.34 24.49 9.84
CA ASP A 75 2.97 23.07 9.83
C ASP A 75 3.24 22.41 8.46
N GLU A 76 3.14 23.16 7.37
CA GLU A 76 3.44 22.67 6.03
C GLU A 76 4.90 22.24 5.90
N ASN A 77 5.81 23.01 6.53
CA ASN A 77 7.25 22.82 6.43
C ASN A 77 7.84 22.04 7.61
N ASP A 78 7.02 21.64 8.58
CA ASP A 78 7.48 20.82 9.69
C ASP A 78 7.59 19.35 9.30
N PHE A 79 8.82 18.90 9.10
CA PHE A 79 9.20 17.52 8.83
C PHE A 79 9.92 16.85 10.02
N SER A 80 9.87 17.44 11.21
CA SER A 80 10.62 16.97 12.39
C SER A 80 10.36 15.50 12.70
N HIS A 81 9.08 15.09 12.74
CA HIS A 81 8.72 13.70 13.01
C HIS A 81 9.22 12.74 11.92
N MET A 82 9.20 13.16 10.66
CA MET A 82 9.72 12.36 9.56
C MET A 82 11.24 12.25 9.64
N ALA A 83 11.92 13.33 9.95
CA ALA A 83 13.37 13.36 10.17
C ALA A 83 13.77 12.38 11.29
N ASP A 84 13.03 12.41 12.41
CA ASP A 84 13.27 11.52 13.55
C ASP A 84 13.06 10.04 13.16
N LEU A 85 11.99 9.72 12.43
CA LEU A 85 11.75 8.37 11.93
C LEU A 85 12.88 7.89 11.03
N LEU A 86 13.28 8.72 10.04
CA LEU A 86 14.35 8.36 9.11
C LEU A 86 15.67 8.18 9.83
N TRP A 87 16.00 9.10 10.74
CA TRP A 87 17.21 8.99 11.54
C TRP A 87 17.21 7.71 12.37
N PHE A 88 16.11 7.41 13.06
CA PHE A 88 15.95 6.21 13.88
C PHE A 88 16.12 4.93 13.06
N ILE A 89 15.44 4.82 11.92
CA ILE A 89 15.53 3.64 11.05
C ILE A 89 16.97 3.40 10.56
N ASN A 90 17.71 4.47 10.26
CA ASN A 90 19.03 4.36 9.67
C ASN A 90 20.18 4.25 10.68
N HIS A 91 20.01 4.72 11.91
CA HIS A 91 21.13 4.88 12.86
C HIS A 91 20.96 4.14 14.19
N ALA A 92 19.73 3.83 14.65
CA ALA A 92 19.55 3.08 15.89
C ALA A 92 20.26 1.71 15.80
N ASP A 93 20.98 1.31 16.83
CA ASP A 93 21.49 -0.05 16.94
C ASP A 93 20.33 -1.05 17.04
N GLU A 94 20.59 -2.33 16.82
CA GLU A 94 19.53 -3.36 16.76
C GLU A 94 18.76 -3.49 18.09
N LYS A 95 19.44 -3.41 19.21
CA LYS A 95 18.81 -3.49 20.55
C LYS A 95 17.88 -2.31 20.80
N THR A 96 18.32 -1.10 20.46
CA THR A 96 17.52 0.11 20.57
C THR A 96 16.35 0.08 19.60
N PHE A 97 16.58 -0.34 18.36
CA PHE A 97 15.52 -0.47 17.37
C PHE A 97 14.41 -1.41 17.85
N ASN A 98 14.74 -2.63 18.27
CA ASN A 98 13.76 -3.62 18.71
C ASN A 98 12.97 -3.17 19.95
N ARG A 99 13.58 -2.37 20.82
CA ARG A 99 12.92 -1.82 22.01
C ARG A 99 11.96 -0.67 21.67
N GLU A 100 12.32 0.19 20.71
CA GLU A 100 11.70 1.50 20.54
C GLU A 100 10.93 1.67 19.22
N VAL A 101 11.05 0.78 18.26
CA VAL A 101 10.43 0.93 16.94
C VAL A 101 8.93 1.20 17.01
N TYR A 102 8.24 0.64 18.01
CA TYR A 102 6.80 0.85 18.17
C TYR A 102 6.42 2.13 18.91
N ASN A 103 7.41 2.96 19.27
CA ASN A 103 7.17 4.36 19.60
C ASN A 103 7.01 5.21 18.34
N TYR A 104 7.62 4.80 17.23
CA TYR A 104 7.59 5.51 15.94
C TYR A 104 6.51 4.99 15.00
N VAL A 105 6.25 3.67 14.98
CA VAL A 105 5.30 3.08 14.04
C VAL A 105 4.16 2.36 14.73
N ASN A 106 2.98 2.39 14.12
CA ASN A 106 1.83 1.63 14.58
C ASN A 106 2.05 0.14 14.27
N PHE A 107 2.19 -0.66 15.31
CA PHE A 107 2.46 -2.09 15.20
C PHE A 107 1.44 -2.85 14.34
N ASP A 108 0.16 -2.70 14.65
CA ASP A 108 -0.90 -3.44 13.96
C ASP A 108 -1.01 -3.03 12.49
N ASN A 109 -0.78 -1.75 12.21
CA ASN A 109 -0.79 -1.23 10.86
C ASN A 109 0.41 -1.76 10.06
N VAL A 110 1.63 -1.70 10.58
CA VAL A 110 2.81 -2.14 9.82
C VAL A 110 2.80 -3.65 9.57
N VAL A 111 2.28 -4.45 10.50
CA VAL A 111 2.03 -5.89 10.29
C VAL A 111 0.99 -6.11 9.20
N ALA A 112 -0.12 -5.34 9.24
CA ALA A 112 -1.18 -5.43 8.21
C ALA A 112 -0.67 -5.02 6.83
N TRP A 113 0.08 -3.93 6.75
CA TRP A 113 0.67 -3.44 5.52
C TRP A 113 1.66 -4.45 4.91
N ALA A 114 2.61 -4.95 5.69
CA ALA A 114 3.56 -5.96 5.24
C ALA A 114 2.86 -7.25 4.74
N THR A 115 1.80 -7.67 5.46
CA THR A 115 0.96 -8.81 5.05
C THR A 115 0.29 -8.53 3.71
N HIS A 116 -0.33 -7.35 3.55
CA HIS A 116 -1.00 -6.94 2.31
C HIS A 116 -0.03 -6.94 1.13
N MET A 117 1.14 -6.30 1.29
CA MET A 117 2.15 -6.25 0.25
C MET A 117 2.66 -7.64 -0.15
N THR A 118 2.76 -8.56 0.81
CA THR A 118 3.13 -9.96 0.55
C THR A 118 2.07 -10.69 -0.24
N ILE A 119 0.81 -10.56 0.15
CA ILE A 119 -0.33 -11.21 -0.52
C ILE A 119 -0.48 -10.70 -1.95
N MET A 120 -0.38 -9.39 -2.13
CA MET A 120 -0.43 -8.75 -3.44
C MET A 120 0.83 -9.00 -4.27
N ASP A 121 1.88 -9.57 -3.64
CA ASP A 121 3.19 -9.76 -4.26
C ASP A 121 3.73 -8.45 -4.86
N SER A 122 3.46 -7.36 -4.17
CA SER A 122 3.84 -6.01 -4.57
C SER A 122 5.18 -5.64 -3.97
N TYR A 123 6.03 -5.02 -4.78
CA TYR A 123 7.34 -4.51 -4.36
C TYR A 123 7.54 -3.04 -4.75
N HIS A 124 6.48 -2.38 -5.23
CA HIS A 124 6.55 -0.99 -5.70
C HIS A 124 6.75 0.02 -4.58
N GLN A 125 6.30 -0.29 -3.35
CA GLN A 125 6.63 0.49 -2.16
C GLN A 125 7.94 -0.01 -1.56
N ASP A 126 9.06 0.34 -2.16
CA ASP A 126 10.37 -0.12 -1.76
C ASP A 126 11.23 0.99 -1.11
N PHE A 127 12.54 0.77 -1.12
CA PHE A 127 13.51 1.71 -0.60
C PHE A 127 13.57 3.02 -1.40
N PHE A 128 13.19 2.99 -2.67
CA PHE A 128 13.43 4.08 -3.61
C PHE A 128 12.21 4.94 -3.88
N GLN A 129 11.00 4.37 -3.81
CA GLN A 129 9.80 5.02 -4.34
C GLN A 129 8.50 4.59 -3.66
N ASN A 130 7.43 5.29 -4.01
CA ASN A 130 6.05 4.98 -3.61
C ASN A 130 5.80 5.01 -2.10
N GLY A 131 6.67 5.66 -1.33
CA GLY A 131 6.47 5.85 0.10
C GLY A 131 5.19 6.64 0.37
N ARG A 132 4.32 6.09 1.23
CA ARG A 132 3.11 6.78 1.72
C ARG A 132 2.98 6.50 3.20
N LEU A 133 2.97 7.55 4.00
CA LEU A 133 2.91 7.48 5.45
C LEU A 133 1.88 8.46 6.00
N LEU A 134 1.19 8.02 7.04
CA LEU A 134 0.38 8.90 7.88
C LEU A 134 1.03 8.99 9.25
N TYR A 135 1.38 10.18 9.68
CA TYR A 135 1.68 10.47 11.08
C TYR A 135 0.41 10.91 11.80
N ASN A 136 0.03 10.21 12.85
CA ASN A 136 -1.14 10.53 13.66
C ASN A 136 -0.69 11.31 14.90
N ASN A 137 -1.05 12.59 14.97
CA ASN A 137 -0.66 13.48 16.07
C ASN A 137 -1.18 13.02 17.44
N MET A 138 -2.30 12.32 17.48
CA MET A 138 -2.87 11.84 18.74
C MET A 138 -2.09 10.67 19.33
N THR A 139 -1.45 9.86 18.50
CA THR A 139 -0.71 8.68 18.95
C THR A 139 0.81 8.86 18.86
N GLY A 140 1.26 9.89 18.15
CA GLY A 140 2.69 10.13 17.87
C GLY A 140 3.32 9.06 16.98
N LYS A 141 2.52 8.36 16.15
CA LYS A 141 3.01 7.20 15.39
C LYS A 141 2.70 7.29 13.91
N PHE A 142 3.62 6.74 13.13
CA PHE A 142 3.45 6.54 11.71
C PHE A 142 2.67 5.26 11.40
N SER A 143 1.82 5.34 10.39
CA SER A 143 1.15 4.23 9.74
C SER A 143 1.56 4.18 8.27
N MET A 144 1.89 2.98 7.79
CA MET A 144 2.13 2.72 6.37
C MET A 144 0.81 2.71 5.62
N ILE A 145 0.80 3.32 4.45
CA ILE A 145 -0.37 3.35 3.57
C ILE A 145 -0.05 2.55 2.31
N PRO A 146 -0.81 1.50 1.97
CA PRO A 146 -0.65 0.79 0.71
C PRO A 146 -0.82 1.74 -0.46
N TRP A 147 0.16 1.79 -1.34
CA TRP A 147 0.15 2.60 -2.55
C TRP A 147 0.83 1.84 -3.68
N ASP A 148 0.30 1.98 -4.90
CA ASP A 148 0.84 1.32 -6.08
C ASP A 148 1.10 -0.19 -5.87
N ALA A 149 0.17 -0.85 -5.18
CA ALA A 149 0.25 -2.27 -4.86
C ALA A 149 -0.02 -3.13 -6.10
N ILE A 150 0.71 -2.86 -7.18
CA ILE A 150 0.58 -3.57 -8.45
C ILE A 150 1.36 -4.88 -8.36
N THR A 151 0.71 -5.95 -8.75
CA THR A 151 1.39 -7.24 -8.96
C THR A 151 2.06 -7.24 -10.33
N GLU A 152 3.38 -7.24 -10.40
CA GLU A 152 4.08 -7.50 -11.66
C GLU A 152 4.09 -8.99 -12.04
N LEU A 153 2.92 -9.54 -12.18
CA LEU A 153 2.78 -10.95 -12.62
C LEU A 153 3.43 -11.19 -14.00
N SER A 154 3.53 -10.15 -14.82
CA SER A 154 4.09 -10.26 -16.17
C SER A 154 5.62 -10.46 -16.19
N SER A 155 6.35 -9.86 -15.27
CA SER A 155 7.81 -10.02 -15.17
C SER A 155 8.24 -11.36 -14.56
N ARG A 156 7.30 -12.05 -13.88
CA ARG A 156 7.54 -13.33 -13.19
C ARG A 156 7.32 -14.56 -14.04
N ILE A 157 6.69 -14.42 -15.21
CA ILE A 157 6.50 -15.54 -16.15
C ILE A 157 7.83 -16.19 -16.53
N ASN A 158 8.91 -15.43 -16.48
CA ASN A 158 10.25 -15.91 -16.82
C ASN A 158 11.04 -16.55 -15.67
N GLY A 159 10.42 -16.87 -14.55
CA GLY A 159 11.01 -17.71 -13.48
C GLY A 159 12.13 -17.08 -12.66
N ARG A 160 12.44 -15.80 -12.83
CA ARG A 160 13.60 -15.15 -12.20
C ARG A 160 13.38 -14.57 -10.80
N TYR A 161 12.13 -14.53 -10.31
CA TYR A 161 11.82 -13.93 -9.00
C TYR A 161 11.08 -14.91 -8.11
N ARG A 162 11.80 -15.57 -7.24
CA ARG A 162 11.25 -16.34 -6.12
C ARG A 162 11.43 -15.53 -4.84
N GLY A 163 10.33 -15.24 -4.15
CA GLY A 163 10.33 -14.52 -2.89
C GLY A 163 10.05 -13.03 -3.03
N SER A 164 9.51 -12.45 -1.99
CA SER A 164 9.16 -11.03 -1.94
C SER A 164 10.42 -10.19 -1.86
N LYS A 165 10.76 -9.48 -2.92
CA LYS A 165 11.87 -8.52 -2.94
C LYS A 165 11.62 -7.30 -2.04
N ILE A 166 10.37 -7.05 -1.69
CA ILE A 166 10.01 -5.92 -0.85
C ILE A 166 10.77 -5.95 0.48
N PHE A 167 10.97 -7.14 1.03
CA PHE A 167 11.65 -7.30 2.30
C PHE A 167 13.16 -7.10 2.20
N ALA A 168 13.75 -7.40 1.05
CA ALA A 168 15.18 -7.27 0.86
C ALA A 168 15.66 -5.82 0.68
N ASN A 169 14.74 -4.91 0.31
CA ASN A 169 15.12 -3.55 -0.09
C ASN A 169 14.48 -2.46 0.78
N HIS A 170 13.54 -2.78 1.67
CA HIS A 170 12.86 -1.78 2.49
C HIS A 170 13.54 -1.66 3.88
N PRO A 171 14.19 -0.54 4.23
CA PRO A 171 15.04 -0.46 5.43
C PRO A 171 14.30 -0.77 6.73
N LEU A 172 13.07 -0.28 6.87
CA LEU A 172 12.24 -0.58 8.04
C LEU A 172 11.89 -2.07 8.10
N LEU A 173 11.50 -2.67 6.97
CA LEU A 173 11.09 -4.08 6.95
C LEU A 173 12.25 -5.04 7.19
N ILE A 174 13.43 -4.78 6.62
CA ILE A 174 14.64 -5.59 6.87
C ILE A 174 14.87 -5.72 8.38
N ARG A 175 14.73 -4.63 9.11
CA ARG A 175 14.93 -4.61 10.56
C ARG A 175 13.79 -5.25 11.32
N LEU A 176 12.53 -4.96 10.93
CA LEU A 176 11.35 -5.55 11.54
C LEU A 176 11.29 -7.07 11.40
N PHE A 177 11.77 -7.62 10.28
CA PHE A 177 11.82 -9.08 10.12
C PHE A 177 12.82 -9.77 11.05
N ASN A 178 13.79 -9.05 11.60
CA ASN A 178 14.69 -9.53 12.65
C ASN A 178 14.09 -9.32 14.05
N GLU A 179 12.98 -8.60 14.19
CA GLU A 179 12.30 -8.39 15.46
C GLU A 179 11.24 -9.48 15.67
N GLU A 180 11.38 -10.22 16.77
CA GLU A 180 10.62 -11.45 17.05
C GLU A 180 9.11 -11.24 17.12
N ARG A 181 8.65 -10.15 17.76
CA ARG A 181 7.23 -9.83 17.92
C ARG A 181 6.58 -9.55 16.58
N PHE A 182 7.26 -8.77 15.72
CA PHE A 182 6.79 -8.50 14.38
C PHE A 182 6.71 -9.78 13.55
N TYR A 183 7.78 -10.55 13.53
CA TYR A 183 7.85 -11.78 12.74
C TYR A 183 6.74 -12.77 13.12
N LYS A 184 6.49 -12.97 14.42
CA LYS A 184 5.40 -13.82 14.92
C LYS A 184 4.02 -13.30 14.50
N ALA A 185 3.77 -12.00 14.64
CA ALA A 185 2.49 -11.40 14.27
C ALA A 185 2.25 -11.47 12.76
N TYR A 186 3.27 -11.16 11.96
CA TYR A 186 3.23 -11.24 10.51
C TYR A 186 2.97 -12.67 10.03
N THR A 187 3.74 -13.64 10.47
CA THR A 187 3.56 -15.05 10.06
C THR A 187 2.21 -15.61 10.45
N LYS A 188 1.71 -15.25 11.65
CA LYS A 188 0.35 -15.58 12.08
C LYS A 188 -0.70 -14.98 11.14
N LYS A 189 -0.54 -13.72 10.74
CA LYS A 189 -1.50 -13.01 9.88
C LYS A 189 -1.51 -13.56 8.46
N VAL A 190 -0.34 -13.82 7.88
CA VAL A 190 -0.20 -14.49 6.58
C VAL A 190 -0.79 -15.90 6.63
N GLY A 191 -0.48 -16.68 7.68
CA GLY A 191 -1.03 -18.03 7.86
C GLY A 191 -2.54 -18.06 8.04
N ASN A 192 -3.11 -17.05 8.70
CA ASN A 192 -4.57 -16.92 8.80
C ASN A 192 -5.19 -16.62 7.44
N PHE A 193 -4.62 -15.66 6.69
CA PHE A 193 -5.09 -15.34 5.35
C PHE A 193 -5.05 -16.56 4.43
N THR A 194 -3.94 -17.31 4.41
CA THR A 194 -3.82 -18.48 3.53
C THR A 194 -4.80 -19.60 3.87
N ARG A 195 -5.20 -19.74 5.14
CA ARG A 195 -6.23 -20.73 5.56
C ARG A 195 -7.63 -20.36 5.10
N HIS A 196 -7.95 -19.09 5.04
CA HIS A 196 -9.26 -18.58 4.64
C HIS A 196 -9.33 -18.12 3.18
N LEU A 197 -8.20 -18.23 2.48
CA LEU A 197 -8.02 -17.67 1.14
C LEU A 197 -9.10 -18.10 0.15
N GLU A 198 -9.50 -19.36 0.18
CA GLU A 198 -10.49 -19.87 -0.77
C GLU A 198 -11.85 -19.17 -0.59
N LYS A 199 -12.25 -18.95 0.67
CA LYS A 199 -13.48 -18.21 0.98
C LYS A 199 -13.35 -16.75 0.58
N GLU A 200 -12.27 -16.09 0.96
CA GLU A 200 -12.06 -14.67 0.67
C GLU A 200 -11.92 -14.40 -0.84
N LEU A 201 -11.26 -15.30 -1.57
CA LEU A 201 -11.21 -15.20 -3.03
C LEU A 201 -12.59 -15.40 -3.66
N ASN A 202 -13.39 -16.34 -3.17
CA ASN A 202 -14.75 -16.54 -3.68
C ASN A 202 -15.62 -15.31 -3.41
N ASP A 203 -15.49 -14.68 -2.25
CA ASP A 203 -16.21 -13.44 -1.90
C ASP A 203 -15.75 -12.27 -2.80
N ILE A 204 -14.45 -12.13 -3.03
CA ILE A 204 -13.88 -11.13 -3.96
C ILE A 204 -14.37 -11.39 -5.39
N PHE A 205 -14.33 -12.65 -5.85
CA PHE A 205 -14.78 -13.00 -7.17
C PHE A 205 -16.27 -12.74 -7.36
N SER A 206 -17.09 -13.13 -6.40
CA SER A 206 -18.54 -12.89 -6.46
C SER A 206 -18.85 -11.40 -6.57
N ASN A 207 -18.13 -10.56 -5.82
CA ASN A 207 -18.28 -9.11 -5.89
C ASN A 207 -17.76 -8.53 -7.21
N LEU A 208 -16.67 -9.04 -7.76
CA LEU A 208 -16.14 -8.63 -9.06
C LEU A 208 -17.09 -9.02 -10.20
N TYR A 209 -17.67 -10.22 -10.16
CA TYR A 209 -18.65 -10.67 -11.14
C TYR A 209 -19.90 -9.79 -11.11
N LEU A 210 -20.47 -9.55 -9.92
CA LEU A 210 -21.60 -8.63 -9.75
C LEU A 210 -21.31 -7.23 -10.27
N THR A 211 -20.11 -6.70 -9.96
CA THR A 211 -19.69 -5.38 -10.44
C THR A 211 -19.51 -5.38 -11.96
N ASN A 212 -18.93 -6.43 -12.53
CA ASN A 212 -18.74 -6.58 -13.96
C ASN A 212 -20.08 -6.69 -14.71
N ASP A 213 -21.02 -7.49 -14.21
CA ASP A 213 -22.34 -7.63 -14.81
C ASP A 213 -23.10 -6.32 -14.79
N LEU A 214 -23.01 -5.55 -13.69
CA LEU A 214 -23.60 -4.20 -13.60
C LEU A 214 -22.94 -3.23 -14.58
N VAL A 215 -21.63 -3.31 -14.76
CA VAL A 215 -20.87 -2.47 -15.69
C VAL A 215 -21.19 -2.84 -17.12
N CYS A 216 -21.22 -4.13 -17.47
CA CYS A 216 -21.58 -4.61 -18.80
C CYS A 216 -23.02 -4.24 -19.16
N ALA A 217 -23.98 -4.42 -18.24
CA ALA A 217 -25.37 -4.00 -18.43
C ALA A 217 -25.55 -2.49 -18.62
N ALA A 218 -24.64 -1.68 -18.04
CA ALA A 218 -24.70 -0.22 -18.14
C ALA A 218 -24.01 0.35 -19.39
N THR A 219 -23.17 -0.42 -20.09
CA THR A 219 -22.28 0.13 -21.14
C THR A 219 -22.53 -0.41 -22.54
N ASP A 220 -23.20 -1.56 -22.67
CA ASP A 220 -23.47 -2.23 -23.96
C ASP A 220 -22.21 -2.38 -24.86
N THR A 221 -21.02 -2.42 -24.25
CA THR A 221 -19.75 -2.40 -24.97
C THR A 221 -18.95 -3.69 -24.77
N PRO A 222 -18.42 -4.30 -25.85
CA PRO A 222 -17.59 -5.52 -25.79
C PRO A 222 -16.20 -5.28 -25.16
N PHE A 223 -15.84 -4.05 -24.81
CA PHE A 223 -14.53 -3.69 -24.24
C PHE A 223 -14.24 -4.40 -22.90
N TYR A 224 -15.27 -4.67 -22.09
CA TYR A 224 -15.13 -5.27 -20.77
C TYR A 224 -14.97 -6.78 -20.76
N GLN A 225 -15.34 -7.50 -21.83
CA GLN A 225 -15.09 -8.94 -21.93
C GLN A 225 -13.60 -9.29 -21.94
N ASN A 226 -12.76 -8.39 -22.45
CA ASN A 226 -11.30 -8.59 -22.47
C ASN A 226 -10.61 -8.31 -21.12
N LEU A 227 -11.16 -7.44 -20.28
CA LEU A 227 -10.65 -7.16 -18.94
C LEU A 227 -10.89 -8.33 -17.98
N THR A 228 -12.07 -8.97 -18.06
CA THR A 228 -12.43 -10.11 -17.20
C THR A 228 -11.54 -11.33 -17.43
N ASN A 229 -11.15 -11.62 -18.65
CA ASN A 229 -10.25 -12.74 -18.95
C ASN A 229 -8.83 -12.50 -18.41
N GLY A 230 -8.33 -11.26 -18.44
CA GLY A 230 -7.04 -10.90 -17.86
C GLY A 230 -7.03 -10.96 -16.33
N ASP A 231 -8.10 -10.52 -15.70
CA ASP A 231 -8.21 -10.49 -14.24
C ASP A 231 -8.47 -11.89 -13.66
N LEU A 232 -9.27 -12.70 -14.32
CA LEU A 232 -9.46 -14.13 -13.99
C LEU A 232 -8.16 -14.93 -14.13
N PHE A 233 -7.36 -14.63 -15.14
CA PHE A 233 -6.04 -15.25 -15.30
C PHE A 233 -5.08 -14.87 -14.18
N ARG A 234 -5.08 -13.60 -13.74
CA ARG A 234 -4.28 -13.11 -12.61
C ARG A 234 -4.65 -13.79 -11.31
N LEU A 235 -5.94 -13.91 -11.04
CA LEU A 235 -6.45 -14.55 -9.82
C LEU A 235 -6.25 -16.07 -9.82
N GLY A 236 -6.39 -16.73 -10.96
CA GLY A 236 -6.05 -18.16 -11.13
C GLY A 236 -4.58 -18.45 -10.80
N ARG A 237 -3.68 -17.51 -11.08
CA ARG A 237 -2.26 -17.63 -10.73
C ARG A 237 -1.95 -17.35 -9.27
N ILE A 238 -2.63 -16.42 -8.61
CA ILE A 238 -2.54 -16.26 -7.15
C ILE A 238 -2.90 -17.58 -6.48
N LYS A 239 -3.95 -18.25 -6.95
CA LYS A 239 -4.35 -19.60 -6.48
C LYS A 239 -3.23 -20.63 -6.64
N GLN A 240 -2.52 -20.64 -7.77
CA GLN A 240 -1.38 -21.52 -8.03
C GLN A 240 -0.16 -21.22 -7.17
N LEU A 241 0.14 -19.95 -6.92
CA LEU A 241 1.29 -19.53 -6.08
C LEU A 241 1.08 -19.93 -4.62
N ILE A 242 -0.14 -19.81 -4.14
CA ILE A 242 -0.49 -20.22 -2.76
C ILE A 242 -0.47 -21.74 -2.65
N TRP A 243 -0.93 -22.45 -3.65
CA TRP A 243 -0.84 -23.92 -3.68
C TRP A 243 0.62 -24.37 -3.63
N ALA A 244 1.50 -23.75 -4.41
CA ALA A 244 2.94 -24.02 -4.41
C ALA A 244 3.64 -23.69 -3.08
N SER A 245 3.13 -22.73 -2.28
CA SER A 245 3.68 -22.38 -0.96
C SER A 245 3.30 -23.38 0.14
N ARG A 246 2.26 -24.18 -0.05
CA ARG A 246 1.82 -25.21 0.92
C ARG A 246 2.70 -26.46 0.95
N TRP A 247 3.59 -26.63 -0.04
CA TRP A 247 4.42 -27.81 -0.21
C TRP A 247 5.90 -27.55 0.10
N ARG A 248 6.20 -26.47 0.79
CA ARG A 248 7.50 -26.17 1.36
C ARG A 248 7.38 -25.87 2.84
#